data_a76603f3093eb1882abd795126066918
#
_entry.id   a76603f3093eb1882abd795126066918
#
_cell.length_a   1.000
_cell.length_b   1.000
_cell.length_c   1.000
_cell.angle_alpha   90.00
_cell.angle_beta   90.00
_cell.angle_gamma   90.00
#
_symmetry.space_group_name_H-M   'P 1'
#
loop_
_entity.id
_entity.type
_entity.pdbx_description
1 polymer ?
#
loop_
_entity_poly.entity_id
_entity_poly.type
_entity_poly.pdbx_seq_one_letter_code
_entity_poly.pdbx_strand_id
1 'polypeptide(L)'
;MIDSGSREPAALTAVIPTFNNEAILGRTLESWRTYAGSMNVEILVVEDGCRDGTTALLEQSANMHWGRARLRWIHMDDAHELRCTNEGFRAASGTLVAAWQDDMFLQCEWLVTELIEVFERHRDVGLLGLSRGLDMFPIDDPIERWEDLLDWRRLRSTIGPFPWNWVRLQEVDSTIRPWVIRRECLERVGLLDEAFVPTEWDEADLAFRVRAAGWKVATCGYERLGGYYHVGSSTLGTLSDSYKARVLRNGRLFHERWDPEIRRTHARSRSTWARPMTFEGWANTGIQALRAVPRRLVERRG
;
A
#
# COMPACT_ATOMS: atom_id res chain seq x y z
N MET A 1 -32.97 14.18 -0.40
CA MET A 1 -33.14 13.37 -1.62
C MET A 1 -31.75 13.10 -2.15
N ILE A 2 -31.24 11.88 -1.97
CA ILE A 2 -29.94 11.44 -2.47
C ILE A 2 -30.18 11.09 -3.92
N ASP A 3 -29.49 11.82 -4.80
CA ASP A 3 -29.52 11.59 -6.25
C ASP A 3 -28.95 10.19 -6.54
N SER A 4 -29.83 9.22 -6.81
CA SER A 4 -29.52 7.85 -7.18
C SER A 4 -29.24 7.70 -8.69
N GLY A 5 -28.71 8.74 -9.30
CA GLY A 5 -28.13 8.62 -10.64
C GLY A 5 -26.97 7.62 -10.57
N SER A 6 -27.04 6.52 -11.34
CA SER A 6 -25.99 5.51 -11.45
C SER A 6 -24.70 6.17 -11.99
N ARG A 7 -23.91 6.77 -11.10
CA ARG A 7 -22.59 7.29 -11.46
C ARG A 7 -21.70 6.10 -11.82
N GLU A 8 -20.94 6.26 -12.89
CA GLU A 8 -19.91 5.30 -13.27
C GLU A 8 -18.99 5.01 -12.05
N PRO A 9 -18.71 3.74 -11.73
CA PRO A 9 -17.84 3.40 -10.62
C PRO A 9 -16.47 4.06 -10.78
N ALA A 10 -15.84 4.46 -9.70
CA ALA A 10 -14.48 5.02 -9.77
C ALA A 10 -13.51 3.96 -10.31
N ALA A 11 -12.51 4.38 -11.08
CA ALA A 11 -11.46 3.47 -11.52
C ALA A 11 -10.62 2.97 -10.32
N LEU A 12 -10.39 3.86 -9.35
CA LEU A 12 -9.64 3.59 -8.13
C LEU A 12 -10.31 4.28 -6.93
N THR A 13 -10.39 3.60 -5.79
CA THR A 13 -10.62 4.22 -4.47
C THR A 13 -9.35 4.14 -3.64
N ALA A 14 -8.82 5.26 -3.19
CA ALA A 14 -7.79 5.32 -2.16
C ALA A 14 -8.45 5.37 -0.78
N VAL A 15 -8.31 4.30 0.01
CA VAL A 15 -8.79 4.22 1.40
C VAL A 15 -7.68 4.69 2.31
N ILE A 16 -7.96 5.71 3.12
CA ILE A 16 -7.00 6.40 3.99
C ILE A 16 -7.53 6.41 5.43
N PRO A 17 -7.13 5.45 6.29
CA PRO A 17 -7.38 5.54 7.71
C PRO A 17 -6.56 6.69 8.30
N THR A 18 -7.12 7.43 9.27
CA THR A 18 -6.43 8.53 9.95
C THR A 18 -6.83 8.64 11.42
N PHE A 19 -5.86 8.99 12.25
CA PHE A 19 -6.06 9.24 13.67
C PHE A 19 -5.19 10.40 14.16
N ASN A 20 -5.83 11.52 14.57
CA ASN A 20 -5.14 12.68 15.14
C ASN A 20 -3.94 13.18 14.29
N ASN A 21 -4.15 13.41 12.99
CA ASN A 21 -3.09 13.74 12.05
C ASN A 21 -3.47 14.87 11.08
N GLU A 22 -4.15 15.91 11.58
CA GLU A 22 -4.69 17.02 10.79
C GLU A 22 -3.70 17.60 9.77
N ALA A 23 -2.52 18.00 10.24
CA ALA A 23 -1.56 18.73 9.40
C ALA A 23 -0.99 17.89 8.27
N ILE A 24 -0.74 16.60 8.52
CA ILE A 24 -0.17 15.70 7.52
C ILE A 24 -1.26 15.23 6.57
N LEU A 25 -2.44 14.85 7.09
CA LEU A 25 -3.59 14.49 6.28
C LEU A 25 -3.97 15.62 5.30
N GLY A 26 -3.95 16.89 5.76
CA GLY A 26 -4.22 18.04 4.90
C GLY A 26 -3.30 18.08 3.66
N ARG A 27 -2.02 17.78 3.83
CA ARG A 27 -1.05 17.68 2.73
C ARG A 27 -1.31 16.48 1.84
N THR A 28 -1.70 15.34 2.42
CA THR A 28 -2.09 14.14 1.67
C THR A 28 -3.30 14.43 0.78
N LEU A 29 -4.36 15.02 1.33
CA LEU A 29 -5.55 15.39 0.57
C LEU A 29 -5.25 16.39 -0.54
N GLU A 30 -4.44 17.41 -0.26
CA GLU A 30 -4.02 18.38 -1.28
C GLU A 30 -3.24 17.72 -2.42
N SER A 31 -2.37 16.76 -2.11
CA SER A 31 -1.63 16.01 -3.13
C SER A 31 -2.56 15.21 -4.05
N TRP A 32 -3.56 14.52 -3.49
CA TRP A 32 -4.56 13.80 -4.27
C TRP A 32 -5.42 14.75 -5.11
N ARG A 33 -5.85 15.88 -4.55
CA ARG A 33 -6.62 16.90 -5.27
C ARG A 33 -5.84 17.46 -6.45
N THR A 34 -4.54 17.69 -6.26
CA THR A 34 -3.65 18.25 -7.28
C THR A 34 -3.37 17.27 -8.41
N TYR A 35 -3.00 16.03 -8.07
CA TYR A 35 -2.49 15.07 -9.05
C TYR A 35 -3.53 14.07 -9.56
N ALA A 36 -4.65 13.90 -8.89
CA ALA A 36 -5.70 12.99 -9.33
C ALA A 36 -7.03 13.70 -9.69
N GLY A 37 -7.10 15.01 -9.58
CA GLY A 37 -8.32 15.79 -9.83
C GLY A 37 -8.88 15.68 -11.25
N SER A 38 -8.06 15.33 -12.24
CA SER A 38 -8.50 15.10 -13.63
C SER A 38 -9.14 13.71 -13.84
N MET A 39 -9.03 12.78 -12.88
CA MET A 39 -9.37 11.37 -13.00
C MET A 39 -10.66 11.01 -12.25
N ASN A 40 -11.38 9.98 -12.73
CA ASN A 40 -12.52 9.41 -12.00
C ASN A 40 -12.01 8.49 -10.87
N VAL A 41 -11.54 9.10 -9.78
CA VAL A 41 -11.05 8.40 -8.58
C VAL A 41 -11.81 8.85 -7.34
N GLU A 42 -11.85 8.00 -6.35
CA GLU A 42 -12.41 8.27 -5.05
C GLU A 42 -11.31 8.29 -4.00
N ILE A 43 -11.28 9.32 -3.19
CA ILE A 43 -10.52 9.39 -1.96
C ILE A 43 -11.51 9.16 -0.82
N LEU A 44 -11.30 8.09 -0.06
CA LEU A 44 -12.17 7.70 1.06
C LEU A 44 -11.36 7.69 2.35
N VAL A 45 -11.55 8.73 3.15
CA VAL A 45 -10.90 8.83 4.46
C VAL A 45 -11.78 8.14 5.51
N VAL A 46 -11.16 7.33 6.37
CA VAL A 46 -11.83 6.75 7.54
C VAL A 46 -11.17 7.35 8.78
N GLU A 47 -11.90 8.23 9.42
CA GLU A 47 -11.49 8.98 10.60
C GLU A 47 -11.82 8.17 11.86
N ASP A 48 -10.82 7.94 12.72
CA ASP A 48 -10.90 7.03 13.86
C ASP A 48 -11.02 7.78 15.20
N GLY A 49 -12.09 8.53 15.38
CA GLY A 49 -12.38 9.23 16.64
C GLY A 49 -11.36 10.31 16.97
N CYS A 50 -10.95 11.10 15.97
CA CYS A 50 -9.97 12.17 16.12
C CYS A 50 -10.43 13.25 17.11
N ARG A 51 -9.47 13.79 17.88
CA ARG A 51 -9.70 14.84 18.88
C ARG A 51 -8.97 16.13 18.55
N ASP A 52 -8.22 16.16 17.45
CA ASP A 52 -7.60 17.34 16.87
C ASP A 52 -8.51 17.99 15.81
N GLY A 53 -7.98 18.84 14.95
CA GLY A 53 -8.72 19.49 13.88
C GLY A 53 -9.05 18.61 12.66
N THR A 54 -8.75 17.29 12.69
CA THR A 54 -8.92 16.40 11.55
C THR A 54 -10.36 16.37 11.02
N THR A 55 -11.36 16.27 11.90
CA THR A 55 -12.78 16.26 11.49
C THR A 55 -13.18 17.55 10.78
N ALA A 56 -12.77 18.71 11.33
CA ALA A 56 -13.05 20.02 10.71
C ALA A 56 -12.35 20.15 9.34
N LEU A 57 -11.12 19.65 9.21
CA LEU A 57 -10.40 19.58 7.94
C LEU A 57 -11.15 18.75 6.92
N LEU A 58 -11.69 17.59 7.30
CA LEU A 58 -12.45 16.71 6.42
C LEU A 58 -13.76 17.35 5.95
N GLU A 59 -14.51 17.99 6.84
CA GLU A 59 -15.72 18.76 6.51
C GLU A 59 -15.41 19.89 5.52
N GLN A 60 -14.36 20.65 5.75
CA GLN A 60 -13.91 21.69 4.84
C GLN A 60 -13.50 21.09 3.48
N SER A 61 -12.69 20.06 3.48
CA SER A 61 -12.16 19.43 2.26
C SER A 61 -13.25 18.80 1.41
N ALA A 62 -14.29 18.21 2.04
CA ALA A 62 -15.44 17.63 1.31
C ALA A 62 -16.26 18.68 0.55
N ASN A 63 -16.22 19.96 0.97
CA ASN A 63 -16.87 21.07 0.30
C ASN A 63 -16.00 21.73 -0.80
N MET A 64 -14.75 21.30 -0.97
CA MET A 64 -13.88 21.84 -2.00
C MET A 64 -14.16 21.20 -3.38
N HIS A 65 -13.72 21.88 -4.43
CA HIS A 65 -13.78 21.33 -5.78
C HIS A 65 -12.65 20.33 -6.02
N TRP A 66 -12.99 19.10 -6.37
CA TRP A 66 -12.07 17.99 -6.62
C TRP A 66 -11.92 17.62 -8.10
N GLY A 67 -12.50 18.43 -9.02
CA GLY A 67 -12.51 18.12 -10.45
C GLY A 67 -13.38 16.89 -10.75
N ARG A 68 -12.79 15.87 -11.35
CA ARG A 68 -13.44 14.56 -11.60
C ARG A 68 -13.24 13.57 -10.45
N ALA A 69 -12.27 13.83 -9.59
CA ALA A 69 -12.09 13.07 -8.35
C ALA A 69 -13.20 13.42 -7.34
N ARG A 70 -13.31 12.63 -6.30
CA ARG A 70 -14.24 12.90 -5.20
C ARG A 70 -13.64 12.52 -3.86
N LEU A 71 -13.85 13.36 -2.86
CA LEU A 71 -13.56 13.05 -1.47
C LEU A 71 -14.85 12.63 -0.75
N ARG A 72 -14.75 11.54 -0.01
CA ARG A 72 -15.73 11.11 1.01
C ARG A 72 -15.00 10.77 2.28
N TRP A 73 -15.70 10.81 3.40
CA TRP A 73 -15.14 10.34 4.66
C TRP A 73 -16.19 9.64 5.52
N ILE A 74 -15.73 8.79 6.43
CA ILE A 74 -16.50 7.98 7.36
C ILE A 74 -15.90 8.20 8.73
N HIS A 75 -16.75 8.39 9.75
CA HIS A 75 -16.35 8.43 11.15
C HIS A 75 -16.46 7.04 11.77
N MET A 76 -15.46 6.67 12.54
CA MET A 76 -15.45 5.51 13.43
C MET A 76 -14.95 5.91 14.81
N ASP A 77 -15.32 5.16 15.85
CA ASP A 77 -14.93 5.43 17.23
C ASP A 77 -13.92 4.38 17.71
N ASP A 78 -12.62 4.77 17.82
CA ASP A 78 -11.52 3.96 18.40
C ASP A 78 -11.45 2.52 17.85
N ALA A 79 -11.58 2.42 16.53
CA ALA A 79 -11.66 1.14 15.83
C ALA A 79 -10.28 0.55 15.49
N HIS A 80 -9.25 1.37 15.52
CA HIS A 80 -7.89 1.10 15.07
C HIS A 80 -7.72 0.95 13.56
N GLU A 81 -6.49 1.15 13.07
CA GLU A 81 -6.13 1.22 11.65
C GLU A 81 -6.71 0.08 10.79
N LEU A 82 -6.59 -1.17 11.24
CA LEU A 82 -7.04 -2.33 10.47
C LEU A 82 -8.57 -2.30 10.25
N ARG A 83 -9.35 -2.01 11.28
CA ARG A 83 -10.82 -1.94 11.18
C ARG A 83 -11.27 -0.75 10.36
N CYS A 84 -10.61 0.39 10.51
CA CYS A 84 -10.85 1.57 9.68
C CYS A 84 -10.57 1.27 8.20
N THR A 85 -9.46 0.57 7.90
CA THR A 85 -9.16 0.11 6.55
C THR A 85 -10.25 -0.81 6.01
N ASN A 86 -10.71 -1.77 6.81
CA ASN A 86 -11.79 -2.68 6.42
C ASN A 86 -13.12 -1.95 6.15
N GLU A 87 -13.47 -0.97 6.96
CA GLU A 87 -14.67 -0.16 6.72
C GLU A 87 -14.56 0.63 5.42
N GLY A 88 -13.39 1.25 5.19
CA GLY A 88 -13.11 1.89 3.93
C GLY A 88 -13.23 0.95 2.73
N PHE A 89 -12.74 -0.29 2.84
CA PHE A 89 -12.87 -1.30 1.77
C PHE A 89 -14.32 -1.68 1.48
N ARG A 90 -15.16 -1.81 2.52
CA ARG A 90 -16.61 -2.07 2.36
C ARG A 90 -17.30 -0.93 1.62
N ALA A 91 -16.95 0.32 1.97
CA ALA A 91 -17.58 1.53 1.45
C ALA A 91 -16.99 2.03 0.13
N ALA A 92 -15.82 1.55 -0.27
CA ALA A 92 -15.14 1.94 -1.49
C ALA A 92 -15.98 1.62 -2.73
N SER A 93 -15.97 2.49 -3.74
CA SER A 93 -16.76 2.33 -4.97
C SER A 93 -15.92 1.96 -6.20
N GLY A 94 -14.59 2.05 -6.11
CA GLY A 94 -13.69 1.82 -7.23
C GLY A 94 -13.58 0.35 -7.65
N THR A 95 -13.28 0.09 -8.92
CA THR A 95 -12.92 -1.25 -9.43
C THR A 95 -11.56 -1.73 -8.92
N LEU A 96 -10.71 -0.78 -8.56
CA LEU A 96 -9.46 -0.97 -7.83
C LEU A 96 -9.58 -0.29 -6.47
N VAL A 97 -9.01 -0.91 -5.44
CA VAL A 97 -9.01 -0.38 -4.07
C VAL A 97 -7.57 -0.30 -3.58
N ALA A 98 -7.13 0.88 -3.20
CA ALA A 98 -5.81 1.11 -2.62
C ALA A 98 -5.89 1.23 -1.10
N ALA A 99 -5.03 0.52 -0.38
CA ALA A 99 -4.71 0.83 1.01
C ALA A 99 -3.62 1.90 1.00
N TRP A 100 -4.00 3.10 1.39
CA TRP A 100 -3.13 4.27 1.44
C TRP A 100 -2.96 4.73 2.89
N GLN A 101 -1.91 5.49 3.19
CA GLN A 101 -1.73 6.05 4.53
C GLN A 101 -1.86 7.57 4.50
N ASP A 102 -2.24 8.16 5.62
CA ASP A 102 -2.49 9.60 5.76
C ASP A 102 -1.20 10.45 5.70
N ASP A 103 -0.03 9.82 5.74
CA ASP A 103 1.29 10.44 5.61
C ASP A 103 2.01 10.11 4.28
N MET A 104 1.25 9.69 3.27
CA MET A 104 1.75 9.39 1.93
C MET A 104 1.19 10.39 0.90
N PHE A 105 2.08 11.18 0.30
CA PHE A 105 1.73 12.23 -0.65
C PHE A 105 1.90 11.76 -2.09
N LEU A 106 0.84 11.79 -2.87
CA LEU A 106 0.93 11.60 -4.31
C LEU A 106 1.83 12.69 -4.91
N GLN A 107 2.76 12.32 -5.80
CA GLN A 107 3.75 13.26 -6.34
C GLN A 107 3.53 13.57 -7.82
N CYS A 108 2.63 12.85 -8.48
CA CYS A 108 2.45 12.95 -9.92
C CYS A 108 1.16 12.26 -10.38
N GLU A 109 0.62 12.74 -11.49
CA GLU A 109 -0.58 12.20 -12.14
C GLU A 109 -0.33 10.82 -12.76
N TRP A 110 0.86 10.61 -13.34
CA TRP A 110 1.18 9.38 -14.06
C TRP A 110 1.09 8.11 -13.20
N LEU A 111 1.28 8.20 -11.86
CA LEU A 111 1.19 7.02 -11.00
C LEU A 111 -0.20 6.39 -11.07
N VAL A 112 -1.25 7.18 -10.90
CA VAL A 112 -2.64 6.66 -10.92
C VAL A 112 -2.98 6.04 -12.27
N THR A 113 -2.56 6.68 -13.36
CA THR A 113 -2.72 6.15 -14.73
C THR A 113 -2.02 4.80 -14.88
N GLU A 114 -0.75 4.71 -14.47
CA GLU A 114 0.00 3.45 -14.56
C GLU A 114 -0.60 2.35 -13.69
N LEU A 115 -1.11 2.66 -12.50
CA LEU A 115 -1.77 1.66 -11.65
C LEU A 115 -2.97 1.05 -12.38
N ILE A 116 -3.82 1.86 -12.98
CA ILE A 116 -4.97 1.38 -13.76
C ILE A 116 -4.49 0.49 -14.92
N GLU A 117 -3.51 0.95 -15.70
CA GLU A 117 -2.95 0.21 -16.83
C GLU A 117 -2.29 -1.11 -16.43
N VAL A 118 -1.62 -1.18 -15.26
CA VAL A 118 -1.05 -2.46 -14.77
C VAL A 118 -2.14 -3.49 -14.61
N PHE A 119 -3.24 -3.14 -13.96
CA PHE A 119 -4.35 -4.06 -13.76
C PHE A 119 -5.13 -4.38 -15.02
N GLU A 120 -5.16 -3.50 -16.02
CA GLU A 120 -5.73 -3.78 -17.32
C GLU A 120 -4.89 -4.79 -18.12
N ARG A 121 -3.57 -4.64 -18.12
CA ARG A 121 -2.63 -5.48 -18.89
C ARG A 121 -2.32 -6.81 -18.22
N HIS A 122 -2.30 -6.86 -16.88
CA HIS A 122 -1.94 -8.04 -16.10
C HIS A 122 -3.14 -8.56 -15.31
N ARG A 123 -4.03 -9.27 -16.03
CA ARG A 123 -5.30 -9.78 -15.47
C ARG A 123 -5.11 -10.79 -14.34
N ASP A 124 -3.97 -11.42 -14.26
CA ASP A 124 -3.58 -12.38 -13.23
C ASP A 124 -3.00 -11.74 -11.95
N VAL A 125 -2.71 -10.44 -11.97
CA VAL A 125 -2.30 -9.68 -10.77
C VAL A 125 -3.54 -9.29 -9.97
N GLY A 126 -3.65 -9.81 -8.75
CA GLY A 126 -4.73 -9.47 -7.81
C GLY A 126 -4.34 -8.33 -6.87
N LEU A 127 -3.07 -8.31 -6.42
CA LEU A 127 -2.53 -7.34 -5.47
C LEU A 127 -1.20 -6.76 -5.98
N LEU A 128 -1.06 -5.45 -5.96
CA LEU A 128 0.14 -4.71 -6.39
C LEU A 128 0.64 -3.81 -5.27
N GLY A 129 1.83 -4.10 -4.75
CA GLY A 129 2.56 -3.19 -3.86
C GLY A 129 3.27 -2.07 -4.61
N LEU A 130 3.31 -0.89 -4.01
CA LEU A 130 3.88 0.30 -4.65
C LEU A 130 5.27 0.64 -4.15
N SER A 131 5.79 -0.13 -3.21
CA SER A 131 7.12 0.02 -2.62
C SER A 131 7.89 -1.29 -2.75
N ARG A 132 8.38 -1.81 -1.63
CA ARG A 132 9.12 -3.08 -1.60
C ARG A 132 8.16 -4.26 -1.45
N GLY A 133 8.52 -5.37 -2.09
CA GLY A 133 7.91 -6.66 -1.83
C GLY A 133 8.74 -7.49 -0.87
N LEU A 134 8.14 -8.52 -0.33
CA LEU A 134 8.75 -9.44 0.61
C LEU A 134 8.63 -10.87 0.08
N ASP A 135 9.75 -11.60 0.11
CA ASP A 135 9.75 -13.05 -0.10
C ASP A 135 9.90 -13.72 1.28
N MET A 136 8.98 -14.63 1.56
CA MET A 136 8.94 -15.33 2.83
C MET A 136 9.77 -16.61 2.78
N PHE A 137 10.47 -16.90 3.89
CA PHE A 137 11.26 -18.09 4.05
C PHE A 137 10.76 -18.91 5.24
N PRO A 138 10.88 -20.26 5.20
CA PRO A 138 10.51 -21.11 6.32
C PRO A 138 11.28 -20.73 7.59
N ILE A 139 10.61 -20.85 8.71
CA ILE A 139 11.21 -20.69 10.04
C ILE A 139 11.32 -22.08 10.65
N ASP A 140 12.54 -22.53 10.92
CA ASP A 140 12.81 -23.85 11.50
C ASP A 140 12.92 -23.82 13.03
N ASP A 141 13.33 -22.66 13.56
CA ASP A 141 13.46 -22.45 14.99
C ASP A 141 12.19 -21.85 15.60
N PRO A 142 11.91 -22.06 16.88
CA PRO A 142 10.81 -21.39 17.56
C PRO A 142 10.91 -19.86 17.46
N ILE A 143 9.77 -19.21 17.21
CA ILE A 143 9.65 -17.75 17.19
C ILE A 143 9.45 -17.31 18.65
N GLU A 144 10.51 -16.91 19.32
CA GLU A 144 10.46 -16.48 20.72
C GLU A 144 10.46 -14.98 20.88
N ARG A 145 11.16 -14.27 19.97
CA ARG A 145 11.33 -12.82 20.01
C ARG A 145 10.90 -12.21 18.68
N TRP A 146 10.57 -10.93 18.70
CA TRP A 146 10.16 -10.20 17.49
C TRP A 146 11.30 -10.13 16.45
N GLU A 147 12.57 -10.12 16.88
CA GLU A 147 13.74 -10.13 16.01
C GLU A 147 13.83 -11.40 15.17
N ASP A 148 13.31 -12.53 15.68
CA ASP A 148 13.27 -13.80 14.95
C ASP A 148 12.42 -13.72 13.69
N LEU A 149 11.47 -12.77 13.64
CA LEU A 149 10.62 -12.47 12.49
C LEU A 149 11.28 -11.52 11.49
N LEU A 150 12.29 -10.75 11.92
CA LEU A 150 12.96 -9.73 11.12
C LEU A 150 14.32 -10.17 10.59
N ASP A 151 14.73 -11.42 10.84
CA ASP A 151 15.97 -11.96 10.30
C ASP A 151 15.93 -11.89 8.75
N TRP A 152 16.92 -11.24 8.15
CA TRP A 152 17.09 -11.08 6.71
C TRP A 152 17.13 -12.41 5.93
N ARG A 153 17.43 -13.51 6.61
CA ARG A 153 17.33 -14.86 6.07
C ARG A 153 15.88 -15.33 5.91
N ARG A 154 14.93 -14.64 6.55
CA ARG A 154 13.50 -14.99 6.59
C ARG A 154 12.62 -13.98 5.86
N LEU A 155 13.05 -12.70 5.78
CA LEU A 155 12.37 -11.62 5.06
C LEU A 155 13.35 -10.99 4.06
N ARG A 156 13.13 -11.21 2.79
CA ARG A 156 13.96 -10.64 1.73
C ARG A 156 13.19 -9.56 0.97
N SER A 157 13.71 -8.34 0.97
CA SER A 157 13.19 -7.30 0.08
C SER A 157 13.64 -7.57 -1.35
N THR A 158 12.69 -7.65 -2.27
CA THR A 158 12.94 -7.85 -3.70
C THR A 158 13.46 -6.59 -4.38
N ILE A 159 13.24 -5.43 -3.79
CA ILE A 159 13.72 -4.15 -4.33
C ILE A 159 15.12 -3.87 -3.78
N GLY A 160 16.12 -4.32 -4.53
CA GLY A 160 17.52 -4.03 -4.23
C GLY A 160 17.90 -2.56 -4.50
N PRO A 161 19.17 -2.18 -4.24
CA PRO A 161 19.65 -0.81 -4.41
C PRO A 161 19.76 -0.36 -5.88
N PHE A 162 19.54 -1.25 -6.82
CA PHE A 162 19.76 -0.97 -8.24
C PHE A 162 18.48 -0.49 -8.94
N PRO A 163 18.55 0.58 -9.74
CA PRO A 163 17.38 1.18 -10.40
C PRO A 163 16.57 0.23 -11.29
N TRP A 164 17.21 -0.72 -11.97
CA TRP A 164 16.49 -1.68 -12.83
C TRP A 164 15.52 -2.59 -12.10
N ASN A 165 15.69 -2.78 -10.78
CA ASN A 165 14.74 -3.53 -9.98
C ASN A 165 13.47 -2.71 -9.66
N TRP A 166 13.53 -1.38 -9.77
CA TRP A 166 12.39 -0.51 -9.45
C TRP A 166 11.42 -0.35 -10.62
N VAL A 167 11.93 -0.52 -11.85
CA VAL A 167 11.19 -0.22 -13.09
C VAL A 167 10.41 -1.42 -13.63
N ARG A 168 10.48 -2.57 -12.98
CA ARG A 168 9.76 -3.78 -13.37
C ARG A 168 8.78 -4.22 -12.31
N LEU A 169 7.67 -4.77 -12.75
CA LEU A 169 6.79 -5.51 -11.86
C LEU A 169 7.47 -6.82 -11.49
N GLN A 170 7.50 -7.16 -10.22
CA GLN A 170 8.11 -8.38 -9.68
C GLN A 170 7.08 -9.15 -8.87
N GLU A 171 6.93 -10.44 -9.16
CA GLU A 171 6.13 -11.33 -8.32
C GLU A 171 6.82 -11.54 -6.98
N VAL A 172 6.03 -11.45 -5.90
CA VAL A 172 6.48 -11.54 -4.50
C VAL A 172 5.53 -12.40 -3.68
N ASP A 173 5.92 -12.74 -2.47
CA ASP A 173 5.00 -13.42 -1.54
C ASP A 173 4.06 -12.46 -0.88
N SER A 174 4.55 -11.28 -0.51
CA SER A 174 3.79 -10.23 0.15
C SER A 174 4.32 -8.85 -0.20
N THR A 175 3.58 -7.84 0.18
CA THR A 175 3.94 -6.43 0.03
C THR A 175 3.56 -5.66 1.29
N ILE A 176 3.99 -4.42 1.37
CA ILE A 176 3.62 -3.47 2.43
C ILE A 176 2.86 -2.28 1.84
N ARG A 177 2.14 -1.53 2.67
CA ARG A 177 1.45 -0.28 2.25
C ARG A 177 2.43 0.72 1.63
N PRO A 178 2.01 1.47 0.60
CA PRO A 178 0.69 1.39 -0.03
C PRO A 178 0.63 0.24 -1.05
N TRP A 179 -0.54 -0.32 -1.22
CA TRP A 179 -0.82 -1.34 -2.24
C TRP A 179 -2.21 -1.16 -2.84
N VAL A 180 -2.44 -1.75 -4.00
CA VAL A 180 -3.71 -1.74 -4.73
C VAL A 180 -4.17 -3.17 -4.97
N ILE A 181 -5.45 -3.43 -4.75
CA ILE A 181 -6.09 -4.74 -4.99
C ILE A 181 -7.25 -4.59 -5.95
N ARG A 182 -7.48 -5.59 -6.80
CA ARG A 182 -8.73 -5.69 -7.56
C ARG A 182 -9.91 -5.87 -6.62
N ARG A 183 -11.00 -5.17 -6.87
CA ARG A 183 -12.23 -5.38 -6.08
C ARG A 183 -12.70 -6.83 -6.14
N GLU A 184 -12.77 -7.42 -7.33
CA GLU A 184 -13.16 -8.83 -7.49
C GLU A 184 -12.26 -9.80 -6.72
N CYS A 185 -10.97 -9.50 -6.61
CA CYS A 185 -10.03 -10.26 -5.80
C CYS A 185 -10.35 -10.08 -4.31
N LEU A 186 -10.52 -8.82 -3.85
CA LEU A 186 -10.86 -8.51 -2.47
C LEU A 186 -12.18 -9.16 -2.03
N GLU A 187 -13.21 -9.12 -2.88
CA GLU A 187 -14.50 -9.77 -2.63
C GLU A 187 -14.36 -11.30 -2.49
N ARG A 188 -13.48 -11.91 -3.29
CA ARG A 188 -13.24 -13.35 -3.24
C ARG A 188 -12.43 -13.80 -2.04
N VAL A 189 -11.41 -13.03 -1.62
CA VAL A 189 -10.50 -13.42 -0.54
C VAL A 189 -10.91 -12.87 0.81
N GLY A 190 -11.82 -11.91 0.84
CA GLY A 190 -12.27 -11.20 2.04
C GLY A 190 -11.35 -10.06 2.46
N LEU A 191 -11.77 -9.34 3.48
CA LEU A 191 -11.10 -8.17 4.03
C LEU A 191 -9.84 -8.56 4.83
N LEU A 192 -9.13 -7.58 5.40
CA LEU A 192 -8.06 -7.83 6.38
C LEU A 192 -8.62 -8.60 7.58
N ASP A 193 -7.89 -9.63 8.02
CA ASP A 193 -8.34 -10.47 9.14
C ASP A 193 -8.17 -9.73 10.48
N GLU A 194 -9.27 -9.54 11.20
CA GLU A 194 -9.27 -8.82 12.47
C GLU A 194 -8.52 -9.53 13.60
N ALA A 195 -8.08 -10.77 13.42
CA ALA A 195 -7.17 -11.43 14.35
C ALA A 195 -5.82 -10.70 14.47
N PHE A 196 -5.46 -9.90 13.45
CA PHE A 196 -4.23 -9.09 13.42
C PHE A 196 -4.39 -7.67 14.00
N VAL A 197 -5.55 -7.32 14.54
CA VAL A 197 -5.77 -5.99 15.16
C VAL A 197 -4.69 -5.70 16.22
N PRO A 198 -4.19 -4.45 16.31
CA PRO A 198 -4.58 -3.25 15.56
C PRO A 198 -3.97 -3.13 14.16
N THR A 199 -2.86 -3.80 13.86
CA THR A 199 -2.13 -3.83 12.59
C THR A 199 -0.95 -4.80 12.68
N GLU A 200 -0.13 -4.92 11.65
CA GLU A 200 1.03 -5.78 11.47
C GLU A 200 0.69 -7.22 11.05
N TRP A 201 1.33 -7.69 9.99
CA TRP A 201 1.16 -9.00 9.37
C TRP A 201 -0.19 -9.24 8.64
N ASP A 202 -1.16 -8.35 8.81
CA ASP A 202 -2.46 -8.38 8.14
C ASP A 202 -2.33 -8.32 6.60
N GLU A 203 -1.41 -7.54 6.10
CA GLU A 203 -1.09 -7.44 4.66
C GLU A 203 -0.44 -8.72 4.13
N ALA A 204 0.44 -9.33 4.93
CA ALA A 204 1.05 -10.59 4.57
C ALA A 204 0.01 -11.71 4.50
N ASP A 205 -0.91 -11.77 5.47
CA ASP A 205 -2.03 -12.72 5.45
C ASP A 205 -2.93 -12.51 4.22
N LEU A 206 -3.32 -11.25 3.93
CA LEU A 206 -4.08 -10.92 2.74
C LEU A 206 -3.37 -11.37 1.46
N ALA A 207 -2.07 -11.09 1.33
CA ALA A 207 -1.27 -11.47 0.17
C ALA A 207 -1.25 -13.00 -0.03
N PHE A 208 -1.14 -13.77 1.06
CA PHE A 208 -1.18 -15.23 1.00
C PHE A 208 -2.58 -15.76 0.61
N ARG A 209 -3.66 -15.14 1.10
CA ARG A 209 -5.03 -15.47 0.65
C ARG A 209 -5.25 -15.16 -0.83
N VAL A 210 -4.72 -14.03 -1.32
CA VAL A 210 -4.74 -13.66 -2.75
C VAL A 210 -4.06 -14.73 -3.58
N ARG A 211 -2.87 -15.19 -3.17
CA ARG A 211 -2.13 -16.27 -3.85
C ARG A 211 -2.87 -17.60 -3.80
N ALA A 212 -3.43 -17.97 -2.64
CA ALA A 212 -4.21 -19.20 -2.48
C ALA A 212 -5.47 -19.21 -3.37
N ALA A 213 -6.03 -18.03 -3.67
CA ALA A 213 -7.15 -17.87 -4.61
C ALA A 213 -6.74 -17.89 -6.09
N GLY A 214 -5.44 -18.10 -6.41
CA GLY A 214 -4.91 -18.23 -7.77
C GLY A 214 -4.48 -16.91 -8.42
N TRP A 215 -4.51 -15.79 -7.70
CA TRP A 215 -3.99 -14.52 -8.16
C TRP A 215 -2.49 -14.38 -7.89
N LYS A 216 -1.84 -13.46 -8.59
CA LYS A 216 -0.46 -13.08 -8.32
C LYS A 216 -0.41 -11.85 -7.43
N VAL A 217 0.57 -11.81 -6.55
CA VAL A 217 1.00 -10.63 -5.80
C VAL A 217 2.24 -10.09 -6.48
N ALA A 218 2.23 -8.82 -6.82
CA ALA A 218 3.35 -8.14 -7.47
C ALA A 218 3.77 -6.89 -6.71
N THR A 219 4.95 -6.38 -7.00
CA THR A 219 5.43 -5.09 -6.49
C THR A 219 6.21 -4.33 -7.55
N CYS A 220 6.26 -3.00 -7.38
CA CYS A 220 7.09 -2.10 -8.15
C CYS A 220 7.55 -0.93 -7.27
N GLY A 221 8.76 -0.43 -7.49
CA GLY A 221 9.35 0.63 -6.66
C GLY A 221 8.86 2.04 -6.97
N TYR A 222 7.55 2.26 -7.00
CA TYR A 222 6.93 3.56 -7.34
C TYR A 222 7.34 4.70 -6.41
N GLU A 223 7.59 4.43 -5.15
CA GLU A 223 8.14 5.40 -4.20
C GLU A 223 9.50 5.94 -4.69
N ARG A 224 10.42 5.05 -5.05
CA ARG A 224 11.75 5.40 -5.54
C ARG A 224 11.73 6.06 -6.92
N LEU A 225 10.69 5.80 -7.69
CA LEU A 225 10.44 6.43 -8.97
C LEU A 225 9.80 7.81 -8.85
N GLY A 226 9.51 8.27 -7.64
CA GLY A 226 8.88 9.56 -7.38
C GLY A 226 7.38 9.59 -7.70
N GLY A 227 6.72 8.45 -7.64
CA GLY A 227 5.26 8.35 -7.79
C GLY A 227 4.51 8.90 -6.58
N TYR A 228 5.05 8.66 -5.40
CA TYR A 228 4.59 9.20 -4.14
C TYR A 228 5.76 9.40 -3.17
N TYR A 229 5.51 10.15 -2.09
CA TYR A 229 6.45 10.37 -1.00
C TYR A 229 5.81 9.94 0.31
N HIS A 230 6.54 9.15 1.11
CA HIS A 230 6.13 8.70 2.42
C HIS A 230 6.94 9.43 3.50
N VAL A 231 6.26 10.12 4.41
CA VAL A 231 6.90 10.81 5.53
C VAL A 231 7.51 9.78 6.48
N GLY A 232 6.76 8.74 6.76
CA GLY A 232 7.15 7.62 7.62
C GLY A 232 7.15 7.97 9.11
N SER A 233 6.78 7.00 9.91
CA SER A 233 6.88 7.07 11.39
C SER A 233 6.10 8.21 12.06
N SER A 234 5.08 8.76 11.41
CA SER A 234 4.27 9.82 12.02
C SER A 234 3.53 9.36 13.28
N THR A 235 3.17 8.08 13.34
CA THR A 235 2.47 7.44 14.47
C THR A 235 3.28 6.38 15.21
N LEU A 236 4.33 5.84 14.60
CA LEU A 236 5.23 4.87 15.22
C LEU A 236 6.36 5.63 15.91
N GLY A 237 6.17 5.99 17.17
CA GLY A 237 7.30 6.33 18.05
C GLY A 237 8.35 5.20 18.03
N THR A 238 9.51 5.44 18.65
CA THR A 238 10.55 4.42 18.88
C THR A 238 9.92 3.06 19.21
N LEU A 239 10.42 1.97 18.61
CA LEU A 239 9.99 0.58 18.78
C LEU A 239 9.67 0.27 20.24
N SER A 240 8.43 0.51 20.65
CA SER A 240 7.98 0.30 22.03
C SER A 240 7.84 -1.20 22.31
N ASP A 241 7.87 -1.58 23.58
CA ASP A 241 7.67 -2.99 23.95
C ASP A 241 6.28 -3.50 23.56
N SER A 242 5.27 -2.62 23.58
CA SER A 242 3.93 -2.95 23.08
C SER A 242 3.91 -3.20 21.57
N TYR A 243 4.66 -2.43 20.79
CA TYR A 243 4.83 -2.66 19.35
C TYR A 243 5.49 -4.02 19.08
N LYS A 244 6.64 -4.29 19.76
CA LYS A 244 7.36 -5.56 19.62
C LYS A 244 6.50 -6.76 20.00
N ALA A 245 5.76 -6.67 21.10
CA ALA A 245 4.83 -7.72 21.54
C ALA A 245 3.74 -7.99 20.50
N ARG A 246 3.21 -6.96 19.86
CA ARG A 246 2.22 -7.06 18.78
C ARG A 246 2.80 -7.72 17.54
N VAL A 247 3.97 -7.26 17.08
CA VAL A 247 4.67 -7.87 15.93
C VAL A 247 4.92 -9.34 16.17
N LEU A 248 5.37 -9.71 17.39
CA LEU A 248 5.62 -11.11 17.77
C LEU A 248 4.34 -11.95 17.76
N ARG A 249 3.27 -11.45 18.40
CA ARG A 249 1.96 -12.13 18.43
C ARG A 249 1.42 -12.38 17.02
N ASN A 250 1.38 -11.34 16.21
CA ASN A 250 0.82 -11.41 14.87
C ASN A 250 1.70 -12.24 13.93
N GLY A 251 3.02 -12.14 14.07
CA GLY A 251 3.95 -12.95 13.30
C GLY A 251 3.85 -14.44 13.61
N ARG A 252 3.66 -14.82 14.89
CA ARG A 252 3.39 -16.21 15.26
C ARG A 252 2.10 -16.71 14.62
N LEU A 253 1.01 -15.93 14.72
CA LEU A 253 -0.27 -16.27 14.10
C LEU A 253 -0.13 -16.45 12.57
N PHE A 254 0.60 -15.56 11.91
CA PHE A 254 0.85 -15.65 10.48
C PHE A 254 1.63 -16.92 10.13
N HIS A 255 2.72 -17.23 10.80
CA HIS A 255 3.55 -18.41 10.54
C HIS A 255 2.83 -19.70 10.90
N GLU A 256 2.05 -19.75 11.99
CA GLU A 256 1.20 -20.90 12.33
C GLU A 256 0.24 -21.23 11.17
N ARG A 257 -0.32 -20.22 10.53
CA ARG A 257 -1.28 -20.36 9.42
C ARG A 257 -0.61 -20.72 8.10
N TRP A 258 0.50 -20.08 7.77
CA TRP A 258 1.05 -20.07 6.42
C TRP A 258 2.41 -20.77 6.25
N ASP A 259 3.07 -21.23 7.30
CA ASP A 259 4.38 -21.89 7.19
C ASP A 259 4.37 -23.13 6.26
N PRO A 260 3.33 -23.97 6.23
CA PRO A 260 3.25 -25.07 5.27
C PRO A 260 3.28 -24.58 3.80
N GLU A 261 2.60 -23.47 3.51
CA GLU A 261 2.59 -22.86 2.18
C GLU A 261 3.93 -22.20 1.85
N ILE A 262 4.54 -21.52 2.81
CA ILE A 262 5.89 -20.93 2.68
C ILE A 262 6.88 -22.03 2.33
N ARG A 263 6.91 -23.15 3.07
CA ARG A 263 7.79 -24.29 2.81
C ARG A 263 7.59 -24.86 1.41
N ARG A 264 6.36 -24.93 0.95
CA ARG A 264 6.03 -25.42 -0.40
C ARG A 264 6.48 -24.48 -1.51
N THR A 265 6.51 -23.17 -1.28
CA THR A 265 6.63 -22.15 -2.36
C THR A 265 7.86 -21.25 -2.28
N HIS A 266 8.63 -21.23 -1.20
CA HIS A 266 9.77 -20.32 -1.02
C HIS A 266 10.84 -20.42 -2.12
N ALA A 267 11.06 -21.61 -2.69
CA ALA A 267 12.05 -21.87 -3.73
C ALA A 267 11.49 -21.75 -5.16
N ARG A 268 10.23 -21.34 -5.33
CA ARG A 268 9.64 -21.24 -6.67
C ARG A 268 10.26 -20.09 -7.47
N SER A 269 10.26 -20.25 -8.80
CA SER A 269 10.57 -19.15 -9.72
C SER A 269 9.54 -18.01 -9.60
N ARG A 270 10.01 -16.79 -9.66
CA ARG A 270 9.19 -15.57 -9.63
C ARG A 270 9.08 -14.98 -11.02
N SER A 271 7.89 -14.55 -11.38
CA SER A 271 7.65 -13.83 -12.63
C SER A 271 8.11 -12.37 -12.53
N THR A 272 8.54 -11.83 -13.66
CA THR A 272 8.78 -10.38 -13.78
C THR A 272 8.16 -9.88 -15.07
N TRP A 273 7.54 -8.68 -15.02
CA TRP A 273 6.87 -8.11 -16.19
C TRP A 273 7.38 -6.70 -16.47
N ALA A 274 7.22 -6.28 -17.73
CA ALA A 274 7.40 -4.88 -18.07
C ALA A 274 6.29 -4.05 -17.39
N ARG A 275 6.69 -2.96 -16.74
CA ARG A 275 5.76 -1.96 -16.25
C ARG A 275 5.17 -1.20 -17.45
N PRO A 276 3.85 -0.97 -17.53
CA PRO A 276 3.33 0.05 -18.43
C PRO A 276 3.94 1.40 -18.00
N MET A 277 4.48 2.14 -18.94
CA MET A 277 5.08 3.45 -18.65
C MET A 277 4.41 4.49 -19.51
N THR A 278 3.82 5.48 -18.88
CA THR A 278 3.48 6.74 -19.54
C THR A 278 4.77 7.46 -19.95
N PHE A 279 4.70 8.38 -20.90
CA PHE A 279 5.87 9.17 -21.30
C PHE A 279 6.47 9.93 -20.10
N GLU A 280 5.63 10.50 -19.25
CA GLU A 280 6.05 11.21 -18.03
C GLU A 280 6.68 10.27 -17.01
N GLY A 281 6.09 9.09 -16.79
CA GLY A 281 6.64 8.06 -15.93
C GLY A 281 7.99 7.55 -16.41
N TRP A 282 8.19 7.46 -17.74
CA TRP A 282 9.48 7.11 -18.32
C TRP A 282 10.53 8.21 -18.09
N ALA A 283 10.19 9.47 -18.35
CA ALA A 283 11.09 10.60 -18.13
C ALA A 283 11.50 10.72 -16.65
N ASN A 284 10.54 10.59 -15.74
CA ASN A 284 10.81 10.63 -14.30
C ASN A 284 11.67 9.45 -13.82
N THR A 285 11.43 8.25 -14.37
CA THR A 285 12.28 7.06 -14.12
C THR A 285 13.76 7.35 -14.48
N GLY A 286 14.00 7.97 -15.62
CA GLY A 286 15.35 8.36 -16.05
C GLY A 286 16.00 9.34 -15.08
N ILE A 287 15.27 10.36 -14.64
CA ILE A 287 15.75 11.37 -13.69
C ILE A 287 16.08 10.70 -12.33
N GLN A 288 15.22 9.86 -11.81
CA GLN A 288 15.44 9.18 -10.53
C GLN A 288 16.58 8.16 -10.61
N ALA A 289 16.72 7.45 -11.74
CA ALA A 289 17.85 6.55 -11.97
C ALA A 289 19.19 7.32 -11.96
N LEU A 290 19.25 8.49 -12.59
CA LEU A 290 20.43 9.37 -12.56
C LEU A 290 20.75 9.87 -11.14
N ARG A 291 19.75 10.23 -10.35
CA ARG A 291 19.90 10.66 -8.95
C ARG A 291 20.36 9.52 -8.03
N ALA A 292 20.02 8.29 -8.35
CA ALA A 292 20.38 7.11 -7.57
C ALA A 292 21.80 6.61 -7.84
N VAL A 293 22.47 7.08 -8.90
CA VAL A 293 23.91 6.80 -9.12
C VAL A 293 24.69 7.36 -7.93
N PRO A 294 25.37 6.51 -7.12
CA PRO A 294 26.03 6.98 -5.91
C PRO A 294 27.07 8.04 -6.25
N ARG A 295 27.06 9.18 -5.59
CA ARG A 295 28.16 10.18 -5.61
C ARG A 295 29.53 9.59 -5.30
N ARG A 296 29.58 8.38 -4.71
CA ARG A 296 30.79 7.61 -4.41
C ARG A 296 31.64 7.20 -5.62
N LEU A 297 31.12 7.29 -6.84
CA LEU A 297 31.95 7.07 -8.05
C LEU A 297 32.71 8.30 -8.48
N VAL A 298 32.37 9.48 -7.96
CA VAL A 298 33.10 10.75 -8.26
C VAL A 298 34.24 10.99 -7.29
N GLU A 299 34.18 10.44 -6.07
CA GLU A 299 35.18 10.64 -5.01
C GLU A 299 36.38 9.67 -5.08
N ARG A 300 36.42 8.71 -6.02
CA ARG A 300 37.56 7.80 -6.21
C ARG A 300 38.57 8.24 -7.29
N ARG A 301 38.50 9.48 -7.73
CA ARG A 301 39.52 10.07 -8.63
C ARG A 301 39.99 11.44 -8.09
N GLY A 302 40.44 11.47 -6.91
CA GLY A 302 41.18 12.54 -6.29
C GLY A 302 42.31 11.95 -5.49
#